data_8bb985b916bab197b35a99e871a4c787
#
_entry.id   8bb985b916bab197b35a99e871a4c787
#
_cell.length_a   1.000
_cell.length_b   1.000
_cell.length_c   1.000
_cell.angle_alpha   90.00
_cell.angle_beta   90.00
_cell.angle_gamma   90.00
#
_symmetry.space_group_name_H-M   'P 1'
#
loop_
_entity.id
_entity.type
_entity.pdbx_description
1 polymer ?
#
loop_
_entity_poly.entity_id
_entity_poly.type
_entity_poly.pdbx_seq_one_letter_code
_entity_poly.pdbx_strand_id
1 'polypeptide(L)'
;MASGFLKGTLILTIAGFVVKAIGSINWILLSRILGGEGIGIYQMAFPIYLLLLQISSAGVPIAISILTAERLALHDFGGAKRVFNISFTMLTITGFIASLAMYFGADWLISSGLIAESRAYYSIIALAPAVFFVTWISCFRGYIQGYEMMTPTAISQIVEQLLRVIVMLGAAAILLPYGLPAAAGGASLGAGVGAFGAFLVLLYYYYKLPKASSTGESYNGPRESAKEILSRLLTLSIPISLASIMLPLTANLDLLIVPRRLLDAGFPMNEVTELFGYLTGMAVPLINLATIITAALATSIVPAISHAFAKRDHQGIYDRTAGSMRLTFMATVPFTVLLYVLAAPTVTLIYNAPKAELATQITAFSIFFLGVHQVTTGILQGLNRPRIPVINMGISLIIKVILNWTLTAIPWLGIGGAAWATVADIGFAALLNLIYIKKYTGYFLDISLLWKNVVSAGVMGILIFLSYHYLTDILPMWANFILTGIEGLLLYVIIMVLLKGLNKNDGASMPLIGRFFR
;
A
#
# COMPACT_ATOMS: atom_id res chain seq x y z
N MET A 1 -0.39 32.31 -4.22
CA MET A 1 -1.06 31.11 -3.63
C MET A 1 -0.82 29.84 -4.43
N ALA A 2 -1.00 29.78 -5.75
CA ALA A 2 -0.79 28.56 -6.55
C ALA A 2 0.62 27.95 -6.46
N SER A 3 1.67 28.76 -6.36
CA SER A 3 3.06 28.28 -6.24
C SER A 3 3.38 27.61 -4.91
N GLY A 4 2.76 28.04 -3.82
CA GLY A 4 2.95 27.46 -2.48
C GLY A 4 2.31 26.07 -2.34
N PHE A 5 1.09 25.90 -2.86
CA PHE A 5 0.37 24.62 -2.89
C PHE A 5 1.12 23.57 -3.71
N LEU A 6 1.53 23.92 -4.94
CA LEU A 6 2.32 23.03 -5.80
C LEU A 6 3.64 22.60 -5.14
N LYS A 7 4.35 23.54 -4.49
CA LYS A 7 5.57 23.23 -3.74
C LYS A 7 5.31 22.29 -2.57
N GLY A 8 4.23 22.51 -1.81
CA GLY A 8 3.83 21.65 -0.70
C GLY A 8 3.49 20.21 -1.16
N THR A 9 2.71 20.09 -2.24
CA THR A 9 2.37 18.79 -2.83
C THR A 9 3.62 18.05 -3.30
N LEU A 10 4.55 18.74 -3.95
CA LEU A 10 5.83 18.15 -4.39
C LEU A 10 6.66 17.64 -3.20
N ILE A 11 6.76 18.42 -2.12
CA ILE A 11 7.47 18.02 -0.90
C ILE A 11 6.88 16.74 -0.30
N LEU A 12 5.55 16.63 -0.19
CA LEU A 12 4.89 15.42 0.31
C LEU A 12 5.09 14.22 -0.62
N THR A 13 5.06 14.44 -1.93
CA THR A 13 5.29 13.37 -2.91
C THR A 13 6.71 12.81 -2.80
N ILE A 14 7.72 13.70 -2.73
CA ILE A 14 9.12 13.28 -2.55
C ILE A 14 9.31 12.56 -1.21
N ALA A 15 8.77 13.10 -0.12
CA ALA A 15 8.83 12.47 1.19
C ALA A 15 8.18 11.08 1.18
N GLY A 16 7.01 10.95 0.56
CA GLY A 16 6.34 9.66 0.41
C GLY A 16 7.16 8.63 -0.39
N PHE A 17 7.85 9.07 -1.44
CA PHE A 17 8.77 8.21 -2.19
C PHE A 17 9.97 7.77 -1.34
N VAL A 18 10.61 8.70 -0.62
CA VAL A 18 11.73 8.38 0.30
C VAL A 18 11.30 7.40 1.37
N VAL A 19 10.14 7.62 2.01
CA VAL A 19 9.58 6.72 3.04
C VAL A 19 9.33 5.32 2.49
N LYS A 20 8.79 5.21 1.27
CA LYS A 20 8.58 3.90 0.61
C LYS A 20 9.90 3.20 0.30
N ALA A 21 10.90 3.93 -0.20
CA ALA A 21 12.22 3.38 -0.47
C ALA A 21 12.90 2.84 0.80
N ILE A 22 12.90 3.64 1.86
CA ILE A 22 13.41 3.23 3.18
C ILE A 22 12.65 2.00 3.70
N GLY A 23 11.31 2.01 3.57
CA GLY A 23 10.46 0.88 3.97
C GLY A 23 10.76 -0.42 3.23
N SER A 24 11.02 -0.34 1.92
CA SER A 24 11.36 -1.51 1.11
C SER A 24 12.73 -2.10 1.51
N ILE A 25 13.73 -1.25 1.72
CA ILE A 25 15.06 -1.68 2.20
C ILE A 25 14.94 -2.32 3.58
N ASN A 26 14.20 -1.67 4.49
CA ASN A 26 13.94 -2.23 5.83
C ASN A 26 13.33 -3.62 5.75
N TRP A 27 12.36 -3.81 4.86
CA TRP A 27 11.66 -5.08 4.73
C TRP A 27 12.59 -6.21 4.27
N ILE A 28 13.48 -5.91 3.32
CA ILE A 28 14.51 -6.84 2.86
C ILE A 28 15.43 -7.25 4.03
N LEU A 29 15.92 -6.26 4.79
CA LEU A 29 16.84 -6.51 5.91
C LEU A 29 16.17 -7.29 7.03
N LEU A 30 14.93 -6.92 7.38
CA LEU A 30 14.15 -7.62 8.41
C LEU A 30 13.90 -9.08 8.03
N SER A 31 13.53 -9.33 6.76
CA SER A 31 13.29 -10.69 6.28
C SER A 31 14.54 -11.57 6.34
N ARG A 32 15.71 -10.99 6.14
CA ARG A 32 16.98 -11.70 6.30
C ARG A 32 17.34 -12.01 7.75
N ILE A 33 16.94 -11.13 8.69
CA ILE A 33 17.18 -11.34 10.13
C ILE A 33 16.22 -12.39 10.70
N LEU A 34 14.92 -12.28 10.38
CA LEU A 34 13.88 -13.09 10.98
C LEU A 34 13.59 -14.39 10.22
N GLY A 35 13.99 -14.49 8.95
CA GLY A 35 13.58 -15.59 8.07
C GLY A 35 12.08 -15.62 7.78
N GLY A 36 11.61 -16.64 7.06
CA GLY A 36 10.19 -16.79 6.71
C GLY A 36 9.28 -16.96 7.90
N GLU A 37 9.68 -17.77 8.87
CA GLU A 37 8.90 -18.06 10.08
C GLU A 37 8.76 -16.81 10.97
N GLY A 38 9.85 -16.09 11.24
CA GLY A 38 9.79 -14.87 12.05
C GLY A 38 9.00 -13.73 11.38
N ILE A 39 9.09 -13.62 10.05
CA ILE A 39 8.24 -12.70 9.28
C ILE A 39 6.77 -13.14 9.35
N GLY A 40 6.48 -14.44 9.32
CA GLY A 40 5.13 -14.97 9.52
C GLY A 40 4.53 -14.57 10.87
N ILE A 41 5.30 -14.73 11.97
CA ILE A 41 4.90 -14.29 13.31
C ILE A 41 4.58 -12.79 13.33
N TYR A 42 5.45 -11.95 12.74
CA TYR A 42 5.22 -10.52 12.62
C TYR A 42 3.95 -10.20 11.80
N GLN A 43 3.77 -10.87 10.66
CA GLN A 43 2.63 -10.65 9.77
C GLN A 43 1.29 -11.13 10.34
N MET A 44 1.28 -11.98 11.33
CA MET A 44 0.05 -12.35 12.05
C MET A 44 -0.43 -11.27 13.03
N ALA A 45 0.42 -10.31 13.40
CA ALA A 45 0.04 -9.18 14.25
C ALA A 45 -0.29 -7.91 13.44
N PHE A 46 0.43 -7.68 12.34
CA PHE A 46 0.43 -6.42 11.62
C PHE A 46 -0.92 -6.03 10.97
N PRO A 47 -1.72 -6.95 10.38
CA PRO A 47 -3.04 -6.62 9.84
C PRO A 47 -4.02 -6.12 10.90
N ILE A 48 -3.96 -6.66 12.12
CA ILE A 48 -4.82 -6.24 13.24
C ILE A 48 -4.49 -4.78 13.62
N TYR A 49 -3.19 -4.48 13.73
CA TYR A 49 -2.72 -3.13 13.97
C TYR A 49 -3.23 -2.15 12.89
N LEU A 50 -3.09 -2.50 11.61
CA LEU A 50 -3.58 -1.65 10.51
C LEU A 50 -5.10 -1.46 10.56
N LEU A 51 -5.86 -2.49 10.87
CA LEU A 51 -7.32 -2.40 10.98
C LEU A 51 -7.73 -1.45 12.10
N LEU A 52 -7.13 -1.59 13.29
CA LEU A 52 -7.39 -0.71 14.43
C LEU A 52 -7.00 0.74 14.14
N LEU A 53 -5.90 0.96 13.43
CA LEU A 53 -5.52 2.31 12.98
C LEU A 53 -6.58 2.91 12.05
N GLN A 54 -7.09 2.15 11.09
CA GLN A 54 -8.10 2.66 10.16
C GLN A 54 -9.42 2.96 10.87
N ILE A 55 -9.81 2.13 11.85
CA ILE A 55 -11.02 2.36 12.65
C ILE A 55 -10.85 3.60 13.53
N SER A 56 -9.67 3.78 14.14
CA SER A 56 -9.45 4.84 15.14
C SER A 56 -9.12 6.20 14.54
N SER A 57 -8.55 6.27 13.34
CA SER A 57 -8.00 7.54 12.82
C SER A 57 -8.13 7.78 11.32
N ALA A 58 -8.61 6.81 10.51
CA ALA A 58 -8.69 7.02 9.06
C ALA A 58 -9.69 8.15 8.72
N GLY A 59 -9.36 8.94 7.69
CA GLY A 59 -10.20 10.05 7.23
C GLY A 59 -10.22 11.27 8.16
N VAL A 60 -9.95 11.09 9.45
CA VAL A 60 -9.99 12.18 10.44
C VAL A 60 -8.96 13.28 10.14
N PRO A 61 -7.70 13.00 9.75
CA PRO A 61 -6.74 14.04 9.39
C PRO A 61 -7.22 14.96 8.27
N ILE A 62 -7.89 14.39 7.27
CA ILE A 62 -8.46 15.15 6.15
C ILE A 62 -9.59 16.04 6.63
N ALA A 63 -10.49 15.52 7.46
CA ALA A 63 -11.59 16.29 8.03
C ALA A 63 -11.08 17.44 8.91
N ILE A 64 -10.08 17.20 9.75
CA ILE A 64 -9.42 18.23 10.57
C ILE A 64 -8.79 19.30 9.67
N SER A 65 -8.10 18.90 8.61
CA SER A 65 -7.46 19.84 7.67
C SER A 65 -8.50 20.76 7.01
N ILE A 66 -9.61 20.19 6.53
CA ILE A 66 -10.71 20.97 5.91
C ILE A 66 -11.30 21.97 6.91
N LEU A 67 -11.73 21.49 8.09
CA LEU A 67 -12.35 22.36 9.09
C LEU A 67 -11.41 23.44 9.63
N THR A 68 -10.11 23.10 9.77
CA THR A 68 -9.11 24.06 10.18
C THR A 68 -8.89 25.13 9.11
N ALA A 69 -8.75 24.73 7.84
CA ALA A 69 -8.59 25.67 6.72
C ALA A 69 -9.81 26.60 6.56
N GLU A 70 -11.03 26.09 6.71
CA GLU A 70 -12.25 26.90 6.70
C GLU A 70 -12.22 28.00 7.79
N ARG A 71 -11.79 27.66 9.02
CA ARG A 71 -11.70 28.60 10.12
C ARG A 71 -10.61 29.66 9.90
N LEU A 72 -9.47 29.23 9.39
CA LEU A 72 -8.38 30.13 9.08
C LEU A 72 -8.71 31.09 7.94
N ALA A 73 -9.46 30.65 6.93
CA ALA A 73 -9.96 31.50 5.85
C ALA A 73 -10.89 32.61 6.33
N LEU A 74 -11.58 32.36 7.46
CA LEU A 74 -12.43 33.35 8.15
C LEU A 74 -11.69 34.16 9.22
N HIS A 75 -10.36 34.05 9.31
CA HIS A 75 -9.53 34.63 10.37
C HIS A 75 -9.94 34.19 11.79
N ASP A 76 -10.66 33.06 11.92
CA ASP A 76 -11.10 32.47 13.19
C ASP A 76 -10.05 31.51 13.75
N PHE A 77 -8.94 32.03 14.25
CA PHE A 77 -7.88 31.26 14.90
C PHE A 77 -8.36 30.53 16.16
N GLY A 78 -9.32 31.14 16.87
CA GLY A 78 -9.94 30.54 18.04
C GLY A 78 -10.77 29.31 17.69
N GLY A 79 -11.55 29.39 16.62
CA GLY A 79 -12.31 28.28 16.05
C GLY A 79 -11.40 27.15 15.53
N ALA A 80 -10.32 27.50 14.83
CA ALA A 80 -9.33 26.52 14.37
C ALA A 80 -8.71 25.75 15.55
N LYS A 81 -8.31 26.46 16.63
CA LYS A 81 -7.79 25.82 17.86
C LYS A 81 -8.84 24.95 18.54
N ARG A 82 -10.12 25.35 18.51
CA ARG A 82 -11.23 24.56 19.06
C ARG A 82 -11.45 23.28 18.27
N VAL A 83 -11.37 23.32 16.92
CA VAL A 83 -11.39 22.12 16.06
C VAL A 83 -10.25 21.19 16.47
N PHE A 84 -9.03 21.70 16.63
CA PHE A 84 -7.90 20.90 17.08
C PHE A 84 -8.15 20.23 18.44
N ASN A 85 -8.60 20.99 19.45
CA ASN A 85 -8.78 20.46 20.81
C ASN A 85 -9.86 19.36 20.84
N ILE A 86 -10.99 19.55 20.14
CA ILE A 86 -12.08 18.56 20.08
C ILE A 86 -11.59 17.31 19.35
N SER A 87 -10.91 17.47 18.22
CA SER A 87 -10.36 16.37 17.45
C SER A 87 -9.28 15.60 18.23
N PHE A 88 -8.42 16.33 18.93
CA PHE A 88 -7.35 15.74 19.76
C PHE A 88 -7.94 14.92 20.92
N THR A 89 -8.97 15.46 21.60
CA THR A 89 -9.68 14.72 22.66
C THR A 89 -10.35 13.46 22.09
N MET A 90 -11.07 13.58 20.97
CA MET A 90 -11.72 12.45 20.32
C MET A 90 -10.71 11.37 19.94
N LEU A 91 -9.62 11.75 19.25
CA LEU A 91 -8.58 10.83 18.80
C LEU A 91 -7.76 10.24 19.96
N THR A 92 -7.58 10.97 21.05
CA THR A 92 -6.96 10.44 22.27
C THR A 92 -7.82 9.34 22.87
N ILE A 93 -9.14 9.55 22.98
CA ILE A 93 -10.07 8.55 23.50
C ILE A 93 -10.14 7.33 22.58
N THR A 94 -10.36 7.53 21.28
CA THR A 94 -10.47 6.41 20.33
C THR A 94 -9.17 5.64 20.20
N GLY A 95 -8.02 6.33 20.13
CA GLY A 95 -6.70 5.73 20.10
C GLY A 95 -6.33 4.97 21.37
N PHE A 96 -6.69 5.51 22.53
CA PHE A 96 -6.48 4.83 23.82
C PHE A 96 -7.33 3.57 23.93
N ILE A 97 -8.62 3.64 23.57
CA ILE A 97 -9.51 2.48 23.57
C ILE A 97 -8.99 1.41 22.59
N ALA A 98 -8.60 1.80 21.37
CA ALA A 98 -8.07 0.87 20.38
C ALA A 98 -6.74 0.24 20.80
N SER A 99 -5.85 1.02 21.45
CA SER A 99 -4.59 0.52 22.01
C SER A 99 -4.83 -0.48 23.15
N LEU A 100 -5.74 -0.17 24.08
CA LEU A 100 -6.13 -1.09 25.16
C LEU A 100 -6.82 -2.34 24.61
N ALA A 101 -7.70 -2.19 23.62
CA ALA A 101 -8.36 -3.32 22.98
C ALA A 101 -7.34 -4.25 22.30
N MET A 102 -6.29 -3.69 21.67
CA MET A 102 -5.21 -4.50 21.10
C MET A 102 -4.38 -5.20 22.18
N TYR A 103 -4.04 -4.49 23.26
CA TYR A 103 -3.20 -5.02 24.33
C TYR A 103 -3.90 -6.13 25.11
N PHE A 104 -5.10 -5.87 25.65
CA PHE A 104 -5.86 -6.84 26.44
C PHE A 104 -6.59 -7.87 25.56
N GLY A 105 -6.88 -7.54 24.32
CA GLY A 105 -7.49 -8.46 23.36
C GLY A 105 -6.52 -9.50 22.80
N ALA A 106 -5.19 -9.32 22.98
CA ALA A 106 -4.19 -10.23 22.45
C ALA A 106 -4.37 -11.67 22.95
N ASP A 107 -4.56 -11.84 24.26
CA ASP A 107 -4.80 -13.15 24.87
C ASP A 107 -6.09 -13.81 24.36
N TRP A 108 -7.15 -13.02 24.23
CA TRP A 108 -8.43 -13.52 23.74
C TRP A 108 -8.34 -13.92 22.25
N LEU A 109 -7.66 -13.15 21.41
CA LEU A 109 -7.48 -13.46 20.00
C LEU A 109 -6.75 -14.80 19.80
N ILE A 110 -5.77 -15.10 20.65
CA ILE A 110 -5.01 -16.35 20.61
C ILE A 110 -5.79 -17.49 21.24
N SER A 111 -6.31 -17.30 22.44
CA SER A 111 -7.03 -18.37 23.18
C SER A 111 -8.34 -18.80 22.50
N SER A 112 -9.00 -17.90 21.78
CA SER A 112 -10.17 -18.20 20.95
C SER A 112 -9.82 -18.94 19.65
N GLY A 113 -8.53 -19.06 19.32
CA GLY A 113 -8.06 -19.67 18.07
C GLY A 113 -8.30 -18.81 16.82
N LEU A 114 -8.67 -17.53 16.99
CA LEU A 114 -8.79 -16.59 15.87
C LEU A 114 -7.43 -16.36 15.21
N ILE A 115 -6.38 -16.22 16.02
CA ILE A 115 -4.99 -16.23 15.56
C ILE A 115 -4.43 -17.61 15.89
N ALA A 116 -4.09 -18.38 14.85
CA ALA A 116 -3.62 -19.75 15.00
C ALA A 116 -2.23 -19.83 15.66
N GLU A 117 -1.40 -18.79 15.52
CA GLU A 117 -0.01 -18.75 15.98
C GLU A 117 0.11 -18.02 17.32
N SER A 118 0.27 -18.78 18.40
CA SER A 118 0.40 -18.21 19.76
C SER A 118 1.63 -17.33 19.95
N ARG A 119 2.70 -17.57 19.21
CA ARG A 119 3.95 -16.81 19.28
C ARG A 119 3.81 -15.37 18.77
N ALA A 120 2.71 -15.04 18.07
CA ALA A 120 2.40 -13.68 17.65
C ALA A 120 2.02 -12.74 18.81
N TYR A 121 1.78 -13.28 20.02
CA TYR A 121 1.39 -12.52 21.21
C TYR A 121 2.29 -11.30 21.44
N TYR A 122 3.62 -11.51 21.49
CA TYR A 122 4.57 -10.42 21.74
C TYR A 122 4.53 -9.34 20.64
N SER A 123 4.30 -9.73 19.38
CA SER A 123 4.16 -8.79 18.28
C SER A 123 2.88 -7.95 18.40
N ILE A 124 1.76 -8.55 18.83
CA ILE A 124 0.47 -7.85 19.01
C ILE A 124 0.59 -6.81 20.13
N ILE A 125 1.07 -7.20 21.31
CA ILE A 125 1.19 -6.27 22.45
C ILE A 125 2.21 -5.16 22.19
N ALA A 126 3.30 -5.45 21.47
CA ALA A 126 4.31 -4.47 21.11
C ALA A 126 3.81 -3.41 20.12
N LEU A 127 2.82 -3.73 19.27
CA LEU A 127 2.17 -2.80 18.37
C LEU A 127 1.09 -1.93 19.04
N ALA A 128 0.55 -2.35 20.19
CA ALA A 128 -0.55 -1.64 20.84
C ALA A 128 -0.24 -0.16 21.15
N PRO A 129 0.93 0.23 21.72
CA PRO A 129 1.26 1.64 21.94
C PRO A 129 1.36 2.46 20.63
N ALA A 130 1.73 1.82 19.52
CA ALA A 130 1.81 2.49 18.22
C ALA A 130 0.44 3.01 17.76
N VAL A 131 -0.64 2.27 18.01
CA VAL A 131 -2.02 2.70 17.69
C VAL A 131 -2.33 4.04 18.35
N PHE A 132 -1.99 4.19 19.62
CA PHE A 132 -2.21 5.42 20.38
C PHE A 132 -1.42 6.60 19.81
N PHE A 133 -0.12 6.46 19.60
CA PHE A 133 0.70 7.56 19.09
C PHE A 133 0.34 7.96 17.66
N VAL A 134 -0.05 7.01 16.79
CA VAL A 134 -0.46 7.31 15.42
C VAL A 134 -1.75 8.12 15.37
N THR A 135 -2.68 7.93 16.32
CA THR A 135 -3.88 8.78 16.39
C THR A 135 -3.53 10.24 16.74
N TRP A 136 -2.56 10.46 17.60
CA TRP A 136 -2.05 11.79 17.90
C TRP A 136 -1.38 12.42 16.68
N ILE A 137 -0.48 11.70 16.03
CA ILE A 137 0.15 12.15 14.78
C ILE A 137 -0.90 12.56 13.76
N SER A 138 -1.97 11.78 13.61
CA SER A 138 -3.08 12.04 12.68
C SER A 138 -3.75 13.37 12.97
N CYS A 139 -3.97 13.71 14.25
CA CYS A 139 -4.51 15.00 14.66
C CYS A 139 -3.60 16.17 14.30
N PHE A 140 -2.33 16.07 14.68
CA PHE A 140 -1.35 17.13 14.43
C PHE A 140 -1.11 17.34 12.93
N ARG A 141 -0.98 16.25 12.15
CA ARG A 141 -0.84 16.34 10.69
C ARG A 141 -2.04 17.03 10.06
N GLY A 142 -3.26 16.64 10.42
CA GLY A 142 -4.47 17.25 9.88
C GLY A 142 -4.54 18.75 10.21
N TYR A 143 -4.24 19.12 11.45
CA TYR A 143 -4.27 20.51 11.88
C TYR A 143 -3.21 21.38 11.17
N ILE A 144 -1.95 20.90 11.10
CA ILE A 144 -0.84 21.62 10.44
C ILE A 144 -1.08 21.73 8.93
N GLN A 145 -1.64 20.70 8.30
CA GLN A 145 -2.03 20.73 6.88
C GLN A 145 -3.15 21.75 6.63
N GLY A 146 -4.04 21.98 7.59
CA GLY A 146 -5.03 23.04 7.51
C GLY A 146 -4.44 24.46 7.44
N TYR A 147 -3.21 24.65 7.92
CA TYR A 147 -2.42 25.87 7.73
C TYR A 147 -1.66 25.90 6.39
N GLU A 148 -1.96 24.97 5.47
CA GLU A 148 -1.25 24.79 4.19
C GLU A 148 0.25 24.47 4.35
N MET A 149 0.68 24.05 5.55
CA MET A 149 2.07 23.70 5.85
C MET A 149 2.31 22.20 5.67
N MET A 150 2.87 21.82 4.50
CA MET A 150 3.11 20.40 4.18
C MET A 150 4.48 19.88 4.64
N THR A 151 5.46 20.75 4.81
CA THR A 151 6.84 20.41 5.22
C THR A 151 6.89 19.68 6.57
N PRO A 152 6.16 20.11 7.64
CA PRO A 152 6.18 19.40 8.91
C PRO A 152 5.68 17.95 8.80
N THR A 153 4.63 17.74 8.00
CA THR A 153 4.11 16.40 7.72
C THR A 153 5.16 15.54 7.02
N ALA A 154 5.84 16.08 5.99
CA ALA A 154 6.88 15.38 5.25
C ALA A 154 8.05 14.96 6.16
N ILE A 155 8.56 15.91 6.98
CA ILE A 155 9.65 15.64 7.94
C ILE A 155 9.21 14.58 8.96
N SER A 156 8.00 14.71 9.51
CA SER A 156 7.48 13.74 10.48
C SER A 156 7.39 12.33 9.92
N GLN A 157 7.02 12.15 8.64
CA GLN A 157 6.97 10.85 7.97
C GLN A 157 8.36 10.24 7.79
N ILE A 158 9.35 11.06 7.40
CA ILE A 158 10.73 10.59 7.24
C ILE A 158 11.32 10.18 8.59
N VAL A 159 11.15 11.00 9.63
CA VAL A 159 11.64 10.69 10.99
C VAL A 159 10.96 9.44 11.55
N GLU A 160 9.63 9.33 11.37
CA GLU A 160 8.87 8.12 11.74
C GLU A 160 9.48 6.87 11.12
N GLN A 161 9.71 6.92 9.81
CA GLN A 161 10.22 5.76 9.08
C GLN A 161 11.66 5.42 9.46
N LEU A 162 12.53 6.42 9.63
CA LEU A 162 13.92 6.19 10.05
C LEU A 162 13.99 5.56 11.45
N LEU A 163 13.28 6.12 12.44
CA LEU A 163 13.26 5.58 13.79
C LEU A 163 12.63 4.18 13.82
N ARG A 164 11.55 3.98 13.06
CA ARG A 164 10.93 2.66 12.90
C ARG A 164 11.94 1.64 12.41
N VAL A 165 12.70 1.95 11.36
CA VAL A 165 13.70 1.05 10.78
C VAL A 165 14.82 0.74 11.76
N ILE A 166 15.39 1.77 12.39
CA ILE A 166 16.50 1.61 13.34
C ILE A 166 16.07 0.69 14.50
N VAL A 167 14.91 0.96 15.10
CA VAL A 167 14.43 0.18 16.26
C VAL A 167 13.97 -1.21 15.82
N MET A 168 13.29 -1.32 14.69
CA MET A 168 12.81 -2.59 14.15
C MET A 168 13.95 -3.57 13.89
N LEU A 169 14.98 -3.15 13.16
CA LEU A 169 16.14 -3.98 12.84
C LEU A 169 17.02 -4.20 14.08
N GLY A 170 17.26 -3.16 14.87
CA GLY A 170 18.09 -3.25 16.07
C GLY A 170 17.47 -4.17 17.13
N ALA A 171 16.19 -4.00 17.45
CA ALA A 171 15.50 -4.84 18.43
C ALA A 171 15.33 -6.29 17.92
N ALA A 172 15.03 -6.48 16.61
CA ALA A 172 14.98 -7.81 16.03
C ALA A 172 16.32 -8.55 16.18
N ALA A 173 17.44 -7.90 15.85
CA ALA A 173 18.76 -8.49 15.95
C ALA A 173 19.20 -8.78 17.39
N ILE A 174 18.94 -7.85 18.34
CA ILE A 174 19.29 -8.00 19.74
C ILE A 174 18.48 -9.10 20.42
N LEU A 175 17.19 -9.23 20.07
CA LEU A 175 16.28 -10.19 20.69
C LEU A 175 16.26 -11.55 19.99
N LEU A 176 16.91 -11.71 18.84
CA LEU A 176 16.97 -12.98 18.11
C LEU A 176 17.55 -14.13 18.92
N PRO A 177 18.59 -13.95 19.77
CA PRO A 177 19.11 -15.02 20.63
C PRO A 177 18.10 -15.55 21.65
N TYR A 178 17.04 -14.76 21.97
CA TYR A 178 15.97 -15.16 22.89
C TYR A 178 14.81 -15.86 22.18
N GLY A 179 14.94 -16.07 20.86
CA GLY A 179 13.98 -16.77 20.02
C GLY A 179 13.18 -15.86 19.09
N LEU A 180 12.61 -16.47 18.03
CA LEU A 180 11.85 -15.77 16.99
C LEU A 180 10.65 -14.96 17.53
N PRO A 181 9.88 -15.43 18.55
CA PRO A 181 8.77 -14.63 19.09
C PRO A 181 9.25 -13.32 19.72
N ALA A 182 10.38 -13.37 20.45
CA ALA A 182 10.97 -12.17 21.06
C ALA A 182 11.50 -11.20 19.98
N ALA A 183 12.16 -11.74 18.95
CA ALA A 183 12.69 -10.93 17.86
C ALA A 183 11.57 -10.27 17.03
N ALA A 184 10.48 -10.99 16.71
CA ALA A 184 9.33 -10.44 15.99
C ALA A 184 8.58 -9.39 16.83
N GLY A 185 8.45 -9.63 18.14
CA GLY A 185 7.91 -8.66 19.11
C GLY A 185 8.79 -7.41 19.18
N GLY A 186 10.12 -7.57 19.24
CA GLY A 186 11.08 -6.48 19.20
C GLY A 186 10.99 -5.66 17.91
N ALA A 187 10.89 -6.32 16.76
CA ALA A 187 10.65 -5.64 15.48
C ALA A 187 9.38 -4.80 15.52
N SER A 188 8.33 -5.30 16.14
CA SER A 188 7.03 -4.61 16.27
C SER A 188 7.11 -3.32 17.09
N LEU A 189 8.03 -3.20 18.06
CA LEU A 189 8.27 -1.98 18.83
C LEU A 189 8.68 -0.79 17.95
N GLY A 190 9.31 -1.06 16.81
CA GLY A 190 9.74 -0.02 15.87
C GLY A 190 8.59 0.89 15.44
N ALA A 191 7.36 0.35 15.31
CA ALA A 191 6.19 1.15 14.96
C ALA A 191 5.84 2.19 16.03
N GLY A 192 5.89 1.81 17.32
CA GLY A 192 5.60 2.70 18.44
C GLY A 192 6.65 3.80 18.59
N VAL A 193 7.93 3.43 18.54
CA VAL A 193 9.05 4.39 18.67
C VAL A 193 9.07 5.35 17.49
N GLY A 194 8.87 4.85 16.26
CA GLY A 194 8.74 5.70 15.07
C GLY A 194 7.61 6.72 15.21
N ALA A 195 6.43 6.24 15.63
CA ALA A 195 5.28 7.10 15.84
C ALA A 195 5.55 8.15 16.93
N PHE A 196 6.16 7.77 18.05
CA PHE A 196 6.51 8.72 19.09
C PHE A 196 7.47 9.80 18.59
N GLY A 197 8.51 9.41 17.83
CA GLY A 197 9.44 10.37 17.23
C GLY A 197 8.75 11.36 16.26
N ALA A 198 7.84 10.85 15.41
CA ALA A 198 7.05 11.71 14.52
C ALA A 198 6.15 12.69 15.31
N PHE A 199 5.57 12.24 16.42
CA PHE A 199 4.78 13.07 17.30
C PHE A 199 5.62 14.23 17.87
N LEU A 200 6.85 13.98 18.34
CA LEU A 200 7.74 15.03 18.85
C LEU A 200 8.07 16.09 17.78
N VAL A 201 8.33 15.65 16.54
CA VAL A 201 8.53 16.58 15.41
C VAL A 201 7.31 17.46 15.19
N LEU A 202 6.12 16.87 15.15
CA LEU A 202 4.88 17.62 14.93
C LEU A 202 4.55 18.54 16.10
N LEU A 203 4.83 18.12 17.32
CA LEU A 203 4.68 18.94 18.53
C LEU A 203 5.56 20.19 18.47
N TYR A 204 6.82 20.04 18.04
CA TYR A 204 7.72 21.17 17.81
C TYR A 204 7.15 22.17 16.80
N TYR A 205 6.65 21.70 15.66
CA TYR A 205 6.03 22.57 14.65
C TYR A 205 4.71 23.18 15.11
N TYR A 206 3.92 22.46 15.92
CA TYR A 206 2.68 22.99 16.51
C TYR A 206 2.94 24.23 17.37
N TYR A 207 3.99 24.20 18.18
CA TYR A 207 4.37 25.37 18.99
C TYR A 207 4.92 26.54 18.16
N LYS A 208 5.38 26.29 16.94
CA LYS A 208 5.84 27.31 15.99
C LYS A 208 4.75 27.84 15.05
N LEU A 209 3.53 27.30 15.13
CA LEU A 209 2.43 27.83 14.31
C LEU A 209 2.16 29.31 14.66
N PRO A 210 1.74 30.10 13.64
CA PRO A 210 1.34 31.48 13.87
C PRO A 210 0.24 31.53 14.93
N LYS A 211 0.52 32.15 16.04
CA LYS A 211 -0.51 32.50 17.04
C LYS A 211 -1.33 33.63 16.47
N ALA A 212 -2.61 33.75 16.87
CA ALA A 212 -3.44 34.88 16.52
C ALA A 212 -2.65 36.17 16.72
N SER A 213 -2.27 36.82 15.61
CA SER A 213 -1.59 38.10 15.66
C SER A 213 -2.58 39.08 16.27
N SER A 214 -2.12 39.94 17.16
CA SER A 214 -2.90 41.02 17.79
C SER A 214 -3.37 42.11 16.80
N THR A 215 -3.36 41.82 15.52
CA THR A 215 -3.93 42.65 14.46
C THR A 215 -5.44 42.51 14.44
N GLY A 216 -6.11 43.14 15.36
CA GLY A 216 -7.45 43.73 15.39
C GLY A 216 -8.68 43.07 14.72
N GLU A 217 -8.55 42.10 13.86
CA GLU A 217 -9.66 41.42 13.22
C GLU A 217 -10.08 40.19 14.05
N SER A 218 -10.99 40.43 14.99
CA SER A 218 -11.63 39.37 15.75
C SER A 218 -12.80 38.82 14.95
N TYR A 219 -12.84 37.52 14.72
CA TYR A 219 -14.03 36.85 14.18
C TYR A 219 -15.24 37.10 15.09
N ASN A 220 -16.23 37.84 14.59
CA ASN A 220 -17.47 38.21 15.31
C ASN A 220 -18.65 37.30 14.98
N GLY A 221 -18.42 36.18 14.26
CA GLY A 221 -19.48 35.24 13.90
C GLY A 221 -19.84 34.27 15.04
N PRO A 222 -20.94 33.50 14.87
CA PRO A 222 -21.39 32.53 15.86
C PRO A 222 -20.33 31.42 16.06
N ARG A 223 -20.03 31.11 17.33
CA ARG A 223 -19.11 30.04 17.69
C ARG A 223 -19.84 28.69 17.57
N GLU A 224 -19.32 27.79 16.72
CA GLU A 224 -19.85 26.42 16.64
C GLU A 224 -19.71 25.70 17.99
N SER A 225 -20.72 24.94 18.35
CA SER A 225 -20.71 24.08 19.54
C SER A 225 -19.76 22.90 19.35
N ALA A 226 -19.29 22.28 20.43
CA ALA A 226 -18.45 21.09 20.36
C ALA A 226 -19.16 19.92 19.62
N LYS A 227 -20.49 19.81 19.79
CA LYS A 227 -21.32 18.79 19.14
C LYS A 227 -21.38 19.01 17.62
N GLU A 228 -21.51 20.26 17.17
CA GLU A 228 -21.51 20.59 15.74
C GLU A 228 -20.16 20.27 15.08
N ILE A 229 -19.04 20.67 15.71
CA ILE A 229 -17.70 20.37 15.22
C ILE A 229 -17.50 18.84 15.15
N LEU A 230 -17.88 18.10 16.19
CA LEU A 230 -17.79 16.65 16.22
C LEU A 230 -18.65 16.00 15.13
N SER A 231 -19.88 16.45 14.96
CA SER A 231 -20.79 15.96 13.91
C SER A 231 -20.20 16.20 12.52
N ARG A 232 -19.64 17.38 12.24
CA ARG A 232 -18.99 17.69 10.97
C ARG A 232 -17.73 16.84 10.74
N LEU A 233 -16.90 16.66 11.77
CA LEU A 233 -15.75 15.78 11.72
C LEU A 233 -16.15 14.35 11.34
N LEU A 234 -17.14 13.78 12.00
CA LEU A 234 -17.61 12.42 11.74
C LEU A 234 -18.25 12.30 10.35
N THR A 235 -19.06 13.26 9.93
CA THR A 235 -19.70 13.28 8.61
C THR A 235 -18.67 13.29 7.47
N LEU A 236 -17.55 14.01 7.64
CA LEU A 236 -16.48 14.08 6.66
C LEU A 236 -15.57 12.84 6.73
N SER A 237 -15.25 12.34 7.93
CA SER A 237 -14.26 11.27 8.10
C SER A 237 -14.82 9.87 7.83
N ILE A 238 -16.09 9.57 8.21
CA ILE A 238 -16.65 8.21 8.08
C ILE A 238 -16.60 7.66 6.65
N PRO A 239 -17.03 8.40 5.60
CA PRO A 239 -16.95 7.86 4.23
C PRO A 239 -15.52 7.55 3.79
N ILE A 240 -14.57 8.40 4.19
CA ILE A 240 -13.15 8.20 3.87
C ILE A 240 -12.59 7.01 4.63
N SER A 241 -12.94 6.86 5.91
CA SER A 241 -12.55 5.73 6.74
C SER A 241 -13.07 4.40 6.18
N LEU A 242 -14.34 4.35 5.79
CA LEU A 242 -14.93 3.14 5.20
C LEU A 242 -14.20 2.68 3.93
N ALA A 243 -13.81 3.63 3.07
CA ALA A 243 -13.02 3.30 1.88
C ALA A 243 -11.61 2.78 2.25
N SER A 244 -10.99 3.35 3.29
CA SER A 244 -9.63 2.99 3.72
C SER A 244 -9.54 1.66 4.47
N ILE A 245 -10.65 1.19 5.06
CA ILE A 245 -10.69 -0.08 5.82
C ILE A 245 -10.63 -1.30 4.90
N MET A 246 -10.99 -1.18 3.62
CA MET A 246 -11.07 -2.33 2.71
C MET A 246 -9.75 -3.13 2.60
N LEU A 247 -8.62 -2.45 2.43
CA LEU A 247 -7.31 -3.13 2.33
C LEU A 247 -6.90 -3.85 3.63
N PRO A 248 -6.92 -3.21 4.82
CA PRO A 248 -6.67 -3.92 6.07
C PRO A 248 -7.66 -5.05 6.34
N LEU A 249 -8.92 -4.89 5.96
CA LEU A 249 -9.93 -5.94 6.10
C LEU A 249 -9.55 -7.19 5.29
N THR A 250 -9.12 -7.00 4.04
CA THR A 250 -8.63 -8.08 3.18
C THR A 250 -7.47 -8.83 3.84
N ALA A 251 -6.48 -8.11 4.37
CA ALA A 251 -5.33 -8.71 5.04
C ALA A 251 -5.71 -9.45 6.34
N ASN A 252 -6.70 -8.94 7.09
CA ASN A 252 -7.20 -9.63 8.29
C ASN A 252 -7.98 -10.90 7.93
N LEU A 253 -8.72 -10.93 6.82
CA LEU A 253 -9.37 -12.15 6.35
C LEU A 253 -8.33 -13.21 5.93
N ASP A 254 -7.24 -12.80 5.28
CA ASP A 254 -6.13 -13.73 5.01
C ASP A 254 -5.53 -14.28 6.30
N LEU A 255 -5.30 -13.42 7.31
CA LEU A 255 -4.79 -13.82 8.63
C LEU A 255 -5.70 -14.85 9.31
N LEU A 256 -7.01 -14.67 9.24
CA LEU A 256 -7.98 -15.55 9.92
C LEU A 256 -8.19 -16.88 9.18
N ILE A 257 -8.13 -16.87 7.85
CA ILE A 257 -8.50 -18.02 7.02
C ILE A 257 -7.28 -18.85 6.64
N VAL A 258 -6.23 -18.24 6.10
CA VAL A 258 -5.13 -18.96 5.47
C VAL A 258 -4.38 -19.87 6.44
N PRO A 259 -3.93 -19.41 7.63
CA PRO A 259 -3.23 -20.30 8.56
C PRO A 259 -4.10 -21.47 9.01
N ARG A 260 -5.38 -21.23 9.28
CA ARG A 260 -6.31 -22.26 9.72
C ARG A 260 -6.56 -23.32 8.64
N ARG A 261 -6.72 -22.88 7.39
CA ARG A 261 -6.94 -23.81 6.27
C ARG A 261 -5.68 -24.60 5.90
N LEU A 262 -4.49 -24.06 6.12
CA LEU A 262 -3.22 -24.79 6.00
C LEU A 262 -3.09 -25.89 7.09
N LEU A 263 -3.50 -25.59 8.33
CA LEU A 263 -3.57 -26.60 9.38
C LEU A 263 -4.54 -27.74 9.01
N ASP A 264 -5.72 -27.39 8.50
CA ASP A 264 -6.72 -28.36 8.02
C ASP A 264 -6.19 -29.21 6.85
N ALA A 265 -5.28 -28.65 6.03
CA ALA A 265 -4.57 -29.37 4.96
C ALA A 265 -3.45 -30.30 5.46
N GLY A 266 -3.16 -30.30 6.80
CA GLY A 266 -2.19 -31.18 7.44
C GLY A 266 -0.79 -30.60 7.62
N PHE A 267 -0.58 -29.31 7.35
CA PHE A 267 0.72 -28.66 7.57
C PHE A 267 0.96 -28.40 9.06
N PRO A 268 2.16 -28.62 9.61
CA PRO A 268 2.48 -28.30 10.99
C PRO A 268 2.56 -26.78 11.20
N MET A 269 2.31 -26.30 12.43
CA MET A 269 2.17 -24.87 12.75
C MET A 269 3.40 -24.02 12.34
N ASN A 270 4.61 -24.51 12.56
CA ASN A 270 5.84 -23.81 12.16
C ASN A 270 5.90 -23.59 10.64
N GLU A 271 5.52 -24.60 9.87
CA GLU A 271 5.47 -24.51 8.40
C GLU A 271 4.33 -23.59 7.94
N VAL A 272 3.17 -23.65 8.57
CA VAL A 272 2.04 -22.74 8.32
C VAL A 272 2.49 -21.28 8.51
N THR A 273 3.19 -21.00 9.60
CA THR A 273 3.69 -19.65 9.90
C THR A 273 4.73 -19.20 8.87
N GLU A 274 5.63 -20.09 8.48
CA GLU A 274 6.64 -19.84 7.46
C GLU A 274 5.99 -19.56 6.08
N LEU A 275 5.06 -20.39 5.65
CA LEU A 275 4.33 -20.24 4.38
C LEU A 275 3.51 -18.96 4.33
N PHE A 276 2.84 -18.61 5.44
CA PHE A 276 2.11 -17.35 5.55
C PHE A 276 3.06 -16.14 5.46
N GLY A 277 4.23 -16.22 6.08
CA GLY A 277 5.30 -15.24 5.97
C GLY A 277 5.82 -15.08 4.54
N TYR A 278 5.98 -16.18 3.80
CA TYR A 278 6.40 -16.15 2.40
C TYR A 278 5.38 -15.44 1.50
N LEU A 279 4.08 -15.72 1.69
CA LEU A 279 3.04 -15.08 0.91
C LEU A 279 2.89 -13.60 1.25
N THR A 280 2.61 -13.28 2.52
CA THR A 280 2.22 -11.93 2.94
C THR A 280 3.40 -11.00 3.17
N GLY A 281 4.52 -11.56 3.61
CA GLY A 281 5.71 -10.83 3.98
C GLY A 281 6.82 -10.79 2.94
N MET A 282 6.81 -11.64 1.92
CA MET A 282 7.84 -11.65 0.89
C MET A 282 7.27 -11.46 -0.52
N ALA A 283 6.29 -12.28 -0.93
CA ALA A 283 5.73 -12.19 -2.27
C ALA A 283 4.91 -10.90 -2.49
N VAL A 284 4.00 -10.57 -1.60
CA VAL A 284 3.15 -9.34 -1.72
C VAL A 284 3.97 -8.04 -1.77
N PRO A 285 5.01 -7.82 -0.96
CA PRO A 285 5.89 -6.66 -1.11
C PRO A 285 6.56 -6.54 -2.48
N LEU A 286 6.99 -7.64 -3.10
CA LEU A 286 7.56 -7.63 -4.46
C LEU A 286 6.55 -7.16 -5.51
N ILE A 287 5.28 -7.59 -5.40
CA ILE A 287 4.20 -7.13 -6.28
C ILE A 287 3.99 -5.62 -6.13
N ASN A 288 3.97 -5.13 -4.89
CA ASN A 288 3.80 -3.71 -4.60
C ASN A 288 4.95 -2.86 -5.17
N LEU A 289 6.19 -3.39 -5.16
CA LEU A 289 7.33 -2.73 -5.80
C LEU A 289 7.18 -2.70 -7.33
N ALA A 290 6.80 -3.81 -7.94
CA ALA A 290 6.61 -3.90 -9.39
C ALA A 290 5.50 -2.96 -9.91
N THR A 291 4.49 -2.68 -9.08
CA THR A 291 3.33 -1.83 -9.43
C THR A 291 3.47 -0.36 -9.03
N ILE A 292 4.65 0.09 -8.59
CA ILE A 292 4.89 1.52 -8.25
C ILE A 292 4.57 2.44 -9.45
N ILE A 293 4.95 2.03 -10.66
CA ILE A 293 4.71 2.81 -11.88
C ILE A 293 3.21 3.01 -12.13
N THR A 294 2.42 1.93 -11.99
CA THR A 294 0.97 1.99 -12.18
C THR A 294 0.26 2.75 -11.08
N ALA A 295 0.76 2.69 -9.84
CA ALA A 295 0.26 3.51 -8.74
C ALA A 295 0.50 5.01 -8.99
N ALA A 296 1.67 5.38 -9.51
CA ALA A 296 1.96 6.76 -9.91
C ALA A 296 1.08 7.21 -11.08
N LEU A 297 0.86 6.33 -12.07
CA LEU A 297 -0.03 6.59 -13.18
C LEU A 297 -1.48 6.78 -12.71
N ALA A 298 -1.94 5.93 -11.78
CA ALA A 298 -3.28 6.03 -11.19
C ALA A 298 -3.52 7.37 -10.50
N THR A 299 -2.53 7.89 -9.77
CA THR A 299 -2.66 9.20 -9.11
C THR A 299 -2.64 10.36 -10.11
N SER A 300 -1.83 10.26 -11.16
CA SER A 300 -1.70 11.33 -12.18
C SER A 300 -2.90 11.41 -13.12
N ILE A 301 -3.59 10.29 -13.37
CA ILE A 301 -4.73 10.24 -14.29
C ILE A 301 -5.99 10.90 -13.69
N VAL A 302 -6.14 10.92 -12.37
CA VAL A 302 -7.31 11.50 -11.69
C VAL A 302 -7.57 12.95 -12.12
N PRO A 303 -6.63 13.91 -11.95
CA PRO A 303 -6.87 15.29 -12.36
C PRO A 303 -7.02 15.44 -13.88
N ALA A 304 -6.32 14.62 -14.67
CA ALA A 304 -6.42 14.66 -16.13
C ALA A 304 -7.81 14.26 -16.63
N ILE A 305 -8.41 13.20 -16.06
CA ILE A 305 -9.77 12.79 -16.38
C ILE A 305 -10.80 13.79 -15.82
N SER A 306 -10.61 14.28 -14.59
CA SER A 306 -11.53 15.27 -13.98
C SER A 306 -11.62 16.55 -14.82
N HIS A 307 -10.48 17.02 -15.36
CA HIS A 307 -10.46 18.20 -16.24
C HIS A 307 -11.23 17.94 -17.55
N ALA A 308 -11.02 16.79 -18.22
CA ALA A 308 -11.76 16.44 -19.42
C ALA A 308 -13.26 16.25 -19.14
N PHE A 309 -13.60 15.63 -17.99
CA PHE A 309 -14.96 15.42 -17.55
C PHE A 309 -15.71 16.75 -17.30
N ALA A 310 -15.06 17.71 -16.64
CA ALA A 310 -15.63 19.04 -16.40
C ALA A 310 -15.89 19.81 -17.73
N LYS A 311 -15.05 19.59 -18.75
CA LYS A 311 -15.21 20.16 -20.08
C LYS A 311 -16.20 19.39 -20.99
N ARG A 312 -16.74 18.26 -20.53
CA ARG A 312 -17.54 17.32 -21.32
C ARG A 312 -16.81 16.81 -22.60
N ASP A 313 -15.50 16.74 -22.52
CA ASP A 313 -14.63 16.26 -23.60
C ASP A 313 -14.57 14.71 -23.59
N HIS A 314 -15.55 14.09 -24.23
CA HIS A 314 -15.67 12.63 -24.29
C HIS A 314 -14.48 11.98 -25.01
N GLN A 315 -14.00 12.62 -26.09
CA GLN A 315 -12.84 12.10 -26.84
C GLN A 315 -11.57 12.19 -25.99
N GLY A 316 -11.35 13.30 -25.30
CA GLY A 316 -10.22 13.44 -24.39
C GLY A 316 -10.27 12.48 -23.20
N ILE A 317 -11.45 12.10 -22.70
CA ILE A 317 -11.60 11.04 -21.70
C ILE A 317 -11.20 9.69 -22.29
N TYR A 318 -11.70 9.35 -23.47
CA TYR A 318 -11.36 8.10 -24.15
C TYR A 318 -9.85 7.98 -24.42
N ASP A 319 -9.23 8.99 -25.02
CA ASP A 319 -7.82 8.99 -25.39
C ASP A 319 -6.89 8.86 -24.17
N ARG A 320 -7.20 9.56 -23.08
CA ARG A 320 -6.46 9.46 -21.81
C ARG A 320 -6.64 8.09 -21.14
N THR A 321 -7.85 7.53 -21.20
CA THR A 321 -8.12 6.17 -20.71
C THR A 321 -7.32 5.15 -21.51
N ALA A 322 -7.39 5.21 -22.84
CA ALA A 322 -6.67 4.30 -23.75
C ALA A 322 -5.16 4.40 -23.57
N GLY A 323 -4.61 5.62 -23.52
CA GLY A 323 -3.18 5.85 -23.29
C GLY A 323 -2.69 5.30 -21.95
N SER A 324 -3.47 5.52 -20.87
CA SER A 324 -3.11 5.01 -19.55
C SER A 324 -3.19 3.49 -19.45
N MET A 325 -4.21 2.86 -20.04
CA MET A 325 -4.31 1.41 -20.09
C MET A 325 -3.20 0.79 -20.94
N ARG A 326 -2.81 1.44 -22.04
CA ARG A 326 -1.68 1.03 -22.86
C ARG A 326 -0.37 1.02 -22.06
N LEU A 327 -0.06 2.09 -21.33
CA LEU A 327 1.12 2.17 -20.47
C LEU A 327 1.07 1.12 -19.33
N THR A 328 -0.12 0.87 -18.80
CA THR A 328 -0.32 -0.17 -17.78
C THR A 328 0.07 -1.55 -18.29
N PHE A 329 -0.40 -1.94 -19.48
CA PHE A 329 -0.06 -3.25 -20.07
C PHE A 329 1.44 -3.36 -20.37
N MET A 330 2.03 -2.32 -20.95
CA MET A 330 3.45 -2.28 -21.26
C MET A 330 4.35 -2.36 -20.02
N ALA A 331 3.89 -1.82 -18.89
CA ALA A 331 4.64 -1.90 -17.65
C ALA A 331 4.41 -3.23 -16.93
N THR A 332 3.16 -3.70 -16.81
CA THR A 332 2.84 -4.82 -15.91
C THR A 332 3.11 -6.19 -16.53
N VAL A 333 2.82 -6.40 -17.82
CA VAL A 333 2.96 -7.71 -18.46
C VAL A 333 4.41 -8.23 -18.43
N PRO A 334 5.45 -7.44 -18.83
CA PRO A 334 6.82 -7.91 -18.75
C PRO A 334 7.28 -8.15 -17.31
N PHE A 335 6.90 -7.29 -16.34
CA PHE A 335 7.25 -7.52 -14.95
C PHE A 335 6.56 -8.75 -14.34
N THR A 336 5.34 -9.07 -14.77
CA THR A 336 4.65 -10.32 -14.40
C THR A 336 5.47 -11.54 -14.82
N VAL A 337 5.86 -11.59 -16.10
CA VAL A 337 6.63 -12.72 -16.63
C VAL A 337 8.05 -12.77 -16.05
N LEU A 338 8.70 -11.60 -15.90
CA LEU A 338 10.03 -11.51 -15.28
C LEU A 338 10.03 -12.08 -13.87
N LEU A 339 9.08 -11.63 -13.01
CA LEU A 339 8.99 -12.11 -11.63
C LEU A 339 8.56 -13.58 -11.57
N TYR A 340 7.72 -14.04 -12.49
CA TYR A 340 7.32 -15.45 -12.57
C TYR A 340 8.52 -16.35 -12.88
N VAL A 341 9.30 -16.02 -13.90
CA VAL A 341 10.43 -16.85 -14.36
C VAL A 341 11.61 -16.76 -13.39
N LEU A 342 11.91 -15.57 -12.87
CA LEU A 342 13.02 -15.33 -11.96
C LEU A 342 12.57 -15.32 -10.49
N ALA A 343 11.45 -15.98 -10.13
CA ALA A 343 10.99 -15.99 -8.74
C ALA A 343 12.01 -16.59 -7.78
N ALA A 344 12.54 -17.79 -8.08
CA ALA A 344 13.53 -18.47 -7.26
C ALA A 344 14.78 -17.61 -6.98
N PRO A 345 15.51 -17.09 -7.99
CA PRO A 345 16.64 -16.22 -7.74
C PRO A 345 16.23 -14.90 -7.05
N THR A 346 15.07 -14.34 -7.34
CA THR A 346 14.57 -13.12 -6.69
C THR A 346 14.44 -13.29 -5.19
N VAL A 347 13.70 -14.32 -4.74
CA VAL A 347 13.47 -14.53 -3.30
C VAL A 347 14.73 -15.00 -2.58
N THR A 348 15.60 -15.73 -3.26
CA THR A 348 16.88 -16.17 -2.69
C THR A 348 17.84 -14.99 -2.52
N LEU A 349 18.01 -14.15 -3.55
CA LEU A 349 18.92 -12.99 -3.49
C LEU A 349 18.40 -11.90 -2.54
N ILE A 350 17.10 -11.62 -2.57
CA ILE A 350 16.53 -10.53 -1.78
C ILE A 350 16.35 -10.96 -0.32
N TYR A 351 15.70 -12.10 -0.08
CA TYR A 351 15.25 -12.52 1.24
C TYR A 351 16.01 -13.69 1.85
N ASN A 352 16.88 -14.36 1.06
CA ASN A 352 17.52 -15.63 1.43
C ASN A 352 16.47 -16.73 1.79
N ALA A 353 15.37 -16.77 1.05
CA ALA A 353 14.23 -17.64 1.31
C ALA A 353 13.76 -18.39 0.03
N PRO A 354 14.51 -19.42 -0.44
CA PRO A 354 14.20 -20.12 -1.68
C PRO A 354 12.82 -20.78 -1.67
N LYS A 355 12.31 -21.22 -0.52
CA LYS A 355 10.98 -21.81 -0.38
C LYS A 355 9.81 -20.82 -0.66
N ALA A 356 10.07 -19.50 -0.69
CA ALA A 356 9.08 -18.50 -1.05
C ALA A 356 8.78 -18.45 -2.57
N GLU A 357 9.48 -19.26 -3.38
CA GLU A 357 9.37 -19.29 -4.84
C GLU A 357 7.93 -19.50 -5.29
N LEU A 358 7.26 -20.59 -4.86
CA LEU A 358 5.92 -20.95 -5.31
C LEU A 358 4.90 -19.83 -5.05
N ALA A 359 4.90 -19.26 -3.84
CA ALA A 359 4.03 -18.15 -3.51
C ALA A 359 4.29 -16.93 -4.39
N THR A 360 5.58 -16.65 -4.69
CA THR A 360 6.00 -15.51 -5.53
C THR A 360 5.64 -15.74 -7.00
N GLN A 361 5.83 -16.94 -7.54
CA GLN A 361 5.45 -17.28 -8.92
C GLN A 361 3.96 -17.07 -9.15
N ILE A 362 3.12 -17.63 -8.29
CA ILE A 362 1.67 -17.51 -8.45
C ILE A 362 1.23 -16.05 -8.28
N THR A 363 1.70 -15.38 -7.24
CA THR A 363 1.30 -13.99 -6.99
C THR A 363 1.88 -13.00 -8.01
N ALA A 364 2.90 -13.36 -8.80
CA ALA A 364 3.39 -12.53 -9.90
C ALA A 364 2.28 -12.13 -10.87
N PHE A 365 1.28 -13.00 -11.12
CA PHE A 365 0.13 -12.65 -11.95
C PHE A 365 -0.69 -11.49 -11.39
N SER A 366 -0.62 -11.25 -10.08
CA SER A 366 -1.27 -10.09 -9.45
C SER A 366 -0.68 -8.75 -9.91
N ILE A 367 0.55 -8.71 -10.43
CA ILE A 367 1.18 -7.46 -10.95
C ILE A 367 0.32 -6.87 -12.08
N PHE A 368 -0.08 -7.71 -13.04
CA PHE A 368 -0.94 -7.29 -14.14
C PHE A 368 -2.29 -6.79 -13.65
N PHE A 369 -2.98 -7.60 -12.87
CA PHE A 369 -4.33 -7.26 -12.40
C PHE A 369 -4.32 -6.06 -11.44
N LEU A 370 -3.33 -5.95 -10.56
CA LEU A 370 -3.20 -4.82 -9.64
C LEU A 370 -2.95 -3.52 -10.39
N GLY A 371 -2.10 -3.55 -11.41
CA GLY A 371 -1.87 -2.38 -12.26
C GLY A 371 -3.15 -1.92 -12.96
N VAL A 372 -3.90 -2.85 -13.56
CA VAL A 372 -5.20 -2.56 -14.18
C VAL A 372 -6.18 -2.01 -13.13
N HIS A 373 -6.28 -2.64 -11.96
CA HIS A 373 -7.15 -2.19 -10.87
C HIS A 373 -6.81 -0.78 -10.40
N GLN A 374 -5.52 -0.46 -10.19
CA GLN A 374 -5.07 0.85 -9.75
C GLN A 374 -5.45 1.95 -10.75
N VAL A 375 -5.13 1.74 -12.03
CA VAL A 375 -5.36 2.76 -13.07
C VAL A 375 -6.86 2.95 -13.34
N THR A 376 -7.63 1.87 -13.42
CA THR A 376 -9.09 1.95 -13.59
C THR A 376 -9.77 2.61 -12.39
N THR A 377 -9.26 2.39 -11.17
CA THR A 377 -9.71 3.10 -9.96
C THR A 377 -9.46 4.59 -10.08
N GLY A 378 -8.26 5.01 -10.53
CA GLY A 378 -7.94 6.42 -10.76
C GLY A 378 -8.85 7.07 -11.81
N ILE A 379 -9.13 6.37 -12.91
CA ILE A 379 -10.05 6.86 -13.95
C ILE A 379 -11.47 7.05 -13.40
N LEU A 380 -12.01 6.06 -12.67
CA LEU A 380 -13.34 6.14 -12.07
C LEU A 380 -13.43 7.26 -11.02
N GLN A 381 -12.37 7.49 -10.24
CA GLN A 381 -12.29 8.63 -9.32
C GLN A 381 -12.30 9.95 -10.09
N GLY A 382 -11.55 10.06 -11.19
CA GLY A 382 -11.54 11.24 -12.06
C GLY A 382 -12.90 11.53 -12.73
N LEU A 383 -13.71 10.51 -12.98
CA LEU A 383 -15.11 10.60 -13.46
C LEU A 383 -16.11 10.94 -12.34
N ASN A 384 -15.65 11.29 -11.14
CA ASN A 384 -16.47 11.54 -9.96
C ASN A 384 -17.31 10.32 -9.51
N ARG A 385 -16.76 9.12 -9.66
CA ARG A 385 -17.38 7.83 -9.32
C ARG A 385 -16.54 7.00 -8.33
N PRO A 386 -16.01 7.57 -7.22
CA PRO A 386 -15.09 6.87 -6.33
C PRO A 386 -15.73 5.68 -5.59
N ARG A 387 -17.06 5.63 -5.49
CA ARG A 387 -17.79 4.53 -4.84
C ARG A 387 -17.71 3.21 -5.61
N ILE A 388 -17.56 3.27 -6.95
CA ILE A 388 -17.59 2.07 -7.79
C ILE A 388 -16.42 1.14 -7.49
N PRO A 389 -15.15 1.58 -7.49
CA PRO A 389 -14.03 0.70 -7.16
C PRO A 389 -14.12 0.08 -5.76
N VAL A 390 -14.66 0.84 -4.78
CA VAL A 390 -14.83 0.34 -3.40
C VAL A 390 -15.86 -0.79 -3.34
N ILE A 391 -16.99 -0.63 -4.04
CA ILE A 391 -18.01 -1.69 -4.13
C ILE A 391 -17.46 -2.91 -4.86
N ASN A 392 -16.75 -2.70 -5.98
CA ASN A 392 -16.16 -3.78 -6.77
C ASN A 392 -15.13 -4.57 -5.95
N MET A 393 -14.32 -3.88 -5.14
CA MET A 393 -13.37 -4.50 -4.23
C MET A 393 -14.10 -5.27 -3.11
N GLY A 394 -15.21 -4.74 -2.58
CA GLY A 394 -16.05 -5.44 -1.61
C GLY A 394 -16.67 -6.74 -2.18
N ILE A 395 -17.09 -6.72 -3.45
CA ILE A 395 -17.61 -7.91 -4.13
C ILE A 395 -16.48 -8.94 -4.36
N SER A 396 -15.31 -8.50 -4.81
CA SER A 396 -14.17 -9.38 -5.06
C SER A 396 -13.67 -10.05 -3.78
N LEU A 397 -13.77 -9.36 -2.65
CA LEU A 397 -13.42 -9.89 -1.33
C LEU A 397 -14.22 -11.15 -0.97
N ILE A 398 -15.49 -11.24 -1.38
CA ILE A 398 -16.31 -12.45 -1.18
C ILE A 398 -15.71 -13.63 -1.94
N ILE A 399 -15.29 -13.40 -3.17
CA ILE A 399 -14.63 -14.42 -4.00
C ILE A 399 -13.32 -14.86 -3.34
N LYS A 400 -12.52 -13.90 -2.84
CA LYS A 400 -11.29 -14.20 -2.12
C LYS A 400 -11.53 -15.09 -0.92
N VAL A 401 -12.54 -14.78 -0.10
CA VAL A 401 -12.89 -15.59 1.08
C VAL A 401 -13.25 -17.01 0.68
N ILE A 402 -14.08 -17.19 -0.34
CA ILE A 402 -14.49 -18.51 -0.84
C ILE A 402 -13.27 -19.29 -1.34
N LEU A 403 -12.42 -18.67 -2.15
CA LEU A 403 -11.24 -19.32 -2.71
C LEU A 403 -10.18 -19.63 -1.65
N ASN A 404 -9.91 -18.71 -0.72
CA ASN A 404 -9.03 -18.97 0.41
C ASN A 404 -9.52 -20.16 1.25
N TRP A 405 -10.83 -20.19 1.52
CA TRP A 405 -11.43 -21.27 2.30
C TRP A 405 -11.32 -22.64 1.60
N THR A 406 -11.54 -22.69 0.30
CA THR A 406 -11.59 -23.93 -0.47
C THR A 406 -10.21 -24.37 -0.95
N LEU A 407 -9.44 -23.49 -1.60
CA LEU A 407 -8.18 -23.85 -2.26
C LEU A 407 -7.03 -24.07 -1.28
N THR A 408 -6.96 -23.28 -0.20
CA THR A 408 -5.87 -23.38 0.77
C THR A 408 -5.94 -24.67 1.58
N ALA A 409 -7.13 -25.27 1.72
CA ALA A 409 -7.32 -26.54 2.40
C ALA A 409 -6.92 -27.78 1.58
N ILE A 410 -6.63 -27.61 0.29
CA ILE A 410 -6.21 -28.69 -0.58
C ILE A 410 -4.72 -28.97 -0.34
N PRO A 411 -4.31 -30.16 0.14
CA PRO A 411 -2.93 -30.42 0.59
C PRO A 411 -1.85 -30.13 -0.46
N TRP A 412 -2.12 -30.46 -1.74
CA TRP A 412 -1.16 -30.24 -2.83
C TRP A 412 -1.10 -28.78 -3.30
N LEU A 413 -2.12 -27.96 -3.04
CA LEU A 413 -2.10 -26.52 -3.31
C LEU A 413 -1.54 -25.72 -2.16
N GLY A 414 -1.95 -26.01 -0.93
CA GLY A 414 -1.50 -25.33 0.27
C GLY A 414 -1.50 -23.81 0.14
N ILE A 415 -0.35 -23.18 0.36
CA ILE A 415 -0.17 -21.73 0.24
C ILE A 415 -0.38 -21.20 -1.19
N GLY A 416 -0.17 -22.05 -2.20
CA GLY A 416 -0.50 -21.72 -3.59
C GLY A 416 -1.99 -21.45 -3.80
N GLY A 417 -2.87 -22.12 -3.02
CA GLY A 417 -4.30 -21.85 -3.01
C GLY A 417 -4.62 -20.43 -2.55
N ALA A 418 -3.98 -19.96 -1.48
CA ALA A 418 -4.12 -18.59 -0.99
C ALA A 418 -3.52 -17.56 -1.97
N ALA A 419 -2.42 -17.90 -2.62
CA ALA A 419 -1.83 -17.08 -3.67
C ALA A 419 -2.78 -16.91 -4.86
N TRP A 420 -3.39 -17.98 -5.36
CA TRP A 420 -4.41 -17.93 -6.42
C TRP A 420 -5.68 -17.17 -5.99
N ALA A 421 -6.12 -17.31 -4.74
CA ALA A 421 -7.23 -16.53 -4.21
C ALA A 421 -6.93 -15.02 -4.24
N THR A 422 -5.69 -14.62 -3.95
CA THR A 422 -5.24 -13.22 -4.05
C THR A 422 -5.21 -12.73 -5.50
N VAL A 423 -4.73 -13.55 -6.45
CA VAL A 423 -4.76 -13.22 -7.88
C VAL A 423 -6.20 -13.05 -8.37
N ALA A 424 -7.10 -13.96 -7.98
CA ALA A 424 -8.50 -13.93 -8.38
C ALA A 424 -9.25 -12.71 -7.80
N ASP A 425 -9.01 -12.36 -6.52
CA ASP A 425 -9.57 -11.17 -5.87
C ASP A 425 -9.24 -9.90 -6.68
N ILE A 426 -7.96 -9.63 -6.86
CA ILE A 426 -7.50 -8.44 -7.57
C ILE A 426 -7.96 -8.47 -9.03
N GLY A 427 -7.91 -9.65 -9.67
CA GLY A 427 -8.34 -9.85 -11.06
C GLY A 427 -9.82 -9.57 -11.25
N PHE A 428 -10.66 -10.05 -10.33
CA PHE A 428 -12.10 -9.83 -10.41
C PHE A 428 -12.47 -8.36 -10.15
N ALA A 429 -11.83 -7.71 -9.17
CA ALA A 429 -12.00 -6.27 -8.94
C ALA A 429 -11.59 -5.44 -10.18
N ALA A 430 -10.46 -5.80 -10.82
CA ALA A 430 -10.01 -5.16 -12.05
C ALA A 430 -11.01 -5.36 -13.21
N LEU A 431 -11.54 -6.57 -13.37
CA LEU A 431 -12.54 -6.90 -14.39
C LEU A 431 -13.83 -6.09 -14.20
N LEU A 432 -14.35 -6.03 -12.96
CA LEU A 432 -15.51 -5.21 -12.64
C LEU A 432 -15.27 -3.73 -12.95
N ASN A 433 -14.10 -3.20 -12.58
CA ASN A 433 -13.74 -1.83 -12.92
C ASN A 433 -13.73 -1.60 -14.44
N LEU A 434 -13.17 -2.52 -15.24
CA LEU A 434 -13.16 -2.45 -16.70
C LEU A 434 -14.56 -2.41 -17.31
N ILE A 435 -15.51 -3.16 -16.76
CA ILE A 435 -16.92 -3.12 -17.20
C ILE A 435 -17.48 -1.70 -17.01
N TYR A 436 -17.22 -1.06 -15.87
CA TYR A 436 -17.66 0.30 -15.62
C TYR A 436 -16.89 1.34 -16.48
N ILE A 437 -15.60 1.12 -16.73
CA ILE A 437 -14.81 1.96 -17.65
C ILE A 437 -15.46 1.93 -19.05
N LYS A 438 -15.75 0.74 -19.58
CA LYS A 438 -16.46 0.61 -20.88
C LYS A 438 -17.77 1.41 -20.88
N LYS A 439 -18.55 1.30 -19.80
CA LYS A 439 -19.85 1.98 -19.67
C LYS A 439 -19.73 3.52 -19.70
N TYR A 440 -18.71 4.07 -19.03
CA TYR A 440 -18.61 5.53 -18.84
C TYR A 440 -17.68 6.25 -19.81
N THR A 441 -16.69 5.56 -20.38
CA THR A 441 -15.70 6.15 -21.28
C THR A 441 -15.81 5.64 -22.70
N GLY A 442 -16.59 4.55 -22.93
CA GLY A 442 -16.62 3.85 -24.21
C GLY A 442 -15.37 3.02 -24.51
N TYR A 443 -14.31 3.11 -23.67
CA TYR A 443 -13.09 2.35 -23.86
C TYR A 443 -13.32 0.87 -23.62
N PHE A 444 -12.88 0.06 -24.56
CA PHE A 444 -12.78 -1.38 -24.42
C PHE A 444 -11.33 -1.83 -24.55
N LEU A 445 -11.01 -2.96 -23.93
CA LEU A 445 -9.67 -3.54 -23.98
C LEU A 445 -9.17 -3.65 -25.43
N ASP A 446 -8.03 -3.06 -25.72
CA ASP A 446 -7.33 -3.25 -26.99
C ASP A 446 -6.69 -4.66 -27.01
N ILE A 447 -7.46 -5.62 -27.52
CA ILE A 447 -7.03 -7.02 -27.62
C ILE A 447 -5.80 -7.15 -28.51
N SER A 448 -5.68 -6.30 -29.56
CA SER A 448 -4.51 -6.30 -30.44
C SER A 448 -3.24 -5.91 -29.70
N LEU A 449 -3.32 -4.92 -28.82
CA LEU A 449 -2.19 -4.52 -27.98
C LEU A 449 -1.91 -5.57 -26.91
N LEU A 450 -2.94 -6.11 -26.27
CA LEU A 450 -2.79 -7.07 -25.17
C LEU A 450 -2.08 -8.34 -25.66
N TRP A 451 -2.51 -8.92 -26.79
CA TRP A 451 -1.88 -10.13 -27.29
C TRP A 451 -0.42 -9.87 -27.72
N LYS A 452 -0.09 -8.71 -28.30
CA LYS A 452 1.29 -8.33 -28.63
C LYS A 452 2.17 -8.27 -27.38
N ASN A 453 1.65 -7.68 -26.30
CA ASN A 453 2.35 -7.64 -25.00
C ASN A 453 2.56 -9.07 -24.44
N VAL A 454 1.51 -9.92 -24.47
CA VAL A 454 1.58 -11.30 -23.96
C VAL A 454 2.57 -12.14 -24.76
N VAL A 455 2.54 -12.04 -26.10
CA VAL A 455 3.50 -12.77 -26.95
C VAL A 455 4.92 -12.28 -26.72
N SER A 456 5.13 -10.96 -26.71
CA SER A 456 6.47 -10.38 -26.46
C SER A 456 7.03 -10.80 -25.11
N ALA A 457 6.21 -10.77 -24.07
CA ALA A 457 6.61 -11.18 -22.72
C ALA A 457 6.78 -12.71 -22.61
N GLY A 458 5.96 -13.51 -23.33
CA GLY A 458 6.11 -14.96 -23.39
C GLY A 458 7.44 -15.39 -24.01
N VAL A 459 7.80 -14.79 -25.17
CA VAL A 459 9.10 -15.03 -25.82
C VAL A 459 10.25 -14.56 -24.92
N MET A 460 10.12 -13.37 -24.32
CA MET A 460 11.06 -12.88 -23.31
C MET A 460 11.24 -13.90 -22.18
N GLY A 461 10.14 -14.44 -21.63
CA GLY A 461 10.19 -15.39 -20.53
C GLY A 461 10.91 -16.68 -20.89
N ILE A 462 10.66 -17.23 -22.08
CA ILE A 462 11.37 -18.42 -22.58
C ILE A 462 12.87 -18.14 -22.71
N LEU A 463 13.24 -17.01 -23.28
CA LEU A 463 14.66 -16.67 -23.48
C LEU A 463 15.36 -16.42 -22.14
N ILE A 464 14.73 -15.69 -21.20
CA ILE A 464 15.26 -15.52 -19.84
C ILE A 464 15.46 -16.85 -19.14
N PHE A 465 14.50 -17.77 -19.24
CA PHE A 465 14.60 -19.10 -18.64
C PHE A 465 15.81 -19.86 -19.18
N LEU A 466 15.98 -19.88 -20.50
CA LEU A 466 17.11 -20.55 -21.16
C LEU A 466 18.45 -19.89 -20.82
N SER A 467 18.53 -18.56 -20.95
CA SER A 467 19.75 -17.79 -20.63
C SER A 467 20.14 -17.95 -19.16
N TYR A 468 19.16 -17.84 -18.24
CA TYR A 468 19.43 -17.98 -16.80
C TYR A 468 19.99 -19.37 -16.48
N HIS A 469 19.39 -20.42 -17.03
CA HIS A 469 19.82 -21.79 -16.82
C HIS A 469 21.23 -22.03 -17.41
N TYR A 470 21.50 -21.55 -18.62
CA TYR A 470 22.81 -21.66 -19.26
C TYR A 470 23.94 -20.94 -18.49
N LEU A 471 23.64 -19.76 -17.95
CA LEU A 471 24.59 -18.92 -17.23
C LEU A 471 24.77 -19.31 -15.75
N THR A 472 23.94 -20.22 -15.21
CA THR A 472 23.99 -20.62 -13.80
C THR A 472 25.35 -21.24 -13.42
N ASP A 473 25.98 -22.01 -14.33
CA ASP A 473 27.29 -22.63 -14.10
C ASP A 473 28.46 -21.69 -14.41
N ILE A 474 28.22 -20.53 -15.04
CA ILE A 474 29.26 -19.62 -15.54
C ILE A 474 29.38 -18.39 -14.64
N LEU A 475 28.27 -17.87 -14.15
CA LEU A 475 28.18 -16.60 -13.41
C LEU A 475 27.67 -16.80 -11.99
N PRO A 476 28.13 -15.97 -11.03
CA PRO A 476 27.51 -15.95 -9.71
C PRO A 476 26.02 -15.52 -9.81
N MET A 477 25.17 -16.06 -8.94
CA MET A 477 23.70 -15.90 -8.98
C MET A 477 23.24 -14.43 -9.16
N TRP A 478 23.86 -13.50 -8.45
CA TRP A 478 23.49 -12.07 -8.54
C TRP A 478 23.79 -11.47 -9.93
N ALA A 479 24.93 -11.84 -10.54
CA ALA A 479 25.33 -11.34 -11.85
C ALA A 479 24.45 -11.95 -12.95
N ASN A 480 24.19 -13.26 -12.87
CA ASN A 480 23.28 -13.95 -13.76
C ASN A 480 21.86 -13.32 -13.69
N PHE A 481 21.35 -13.09 -12.49
CA PHE A 481 20.04 -12.46 -12.28
C PHE A 481 19.93 -11.07 -12.90
N ILE A 482 20.94 -10.20 -12.70
CA ILE A 482 20.95 -8.85 -13.27
C ILE A 482 21.06 -8.89 -14.79
N LEU A 483 21.98 -9.71 -15.30
CA LEU A 483 22.24 -9.81 -16.74
C LEU A 483 20.98 -10.31 -17.49
N THR A 484 20.43 -11.43 -17.04
CA THR A 484 19.22 -12.02 -17.66
C THR A 484 17.98 -11.15 -17.50
N GLY A 485 17.86 -10.41 -16.39
CA GLY A 485 16.79 -9.43 -16.19
C GLY A 485 16.87 -8.27 -17.19
N ILE A 486 18.06 -7.70 -17.40
CA ILE A 486 18.29 -6.63 -18.39
C ILE A 486 18.08 -7.15 -19.81
N GLU A 487 18.68 -8.32 -20.14
CA GLU A 487 18.49 -9.00 -21.43
C GLU A 487 17.00 -9.17 -21.74
N GLY A 488 16.24 -9.68 -20.80
CA GLY A 488 14.81 -9.91 -20.98
C GLY A 488 14.03 -8.62 -21.26
N LEU A 489 14.27 -7.56 -20.51
CA LEU A 489 13.59 -6.28 -20.73
C LEU A 489 13.95 -5.68 -22.10
N LEU A 490 15.20 -5.80 -22.53
CA LEU A 490 15.63 -5.35 -23.86
C LEU A 490 14.95 -6.17 -24.96
N LEU A 491 14.92 -7.50 -24.83
CA LEU A 491 14.25 -8.39 -25.78
C LEU A 491 12.74 -8.08 -25.87
N TYR A 492 12.07 -7.86 -24.74
CA TYR A 492 10.67 -7.46 -24.74
C TYR A 492 10.45 -6.20 -25.56
N VAL A 493 11.26 -5.16 -25.38
CA VAL A 493 11.16 -3.91 -26.13
C VAL A 493 11.40 -4.16 -27.62
N ILE A 494 12.43 -4.93 -27.99
CA ILE A 494 12.73 -5.28 -29.37
C ILE A 494 11.54 -5.98 -30.03
N ILE A 495 10.98 -7.00 -29.38
CA ILE A 495 9.85 -7.76 -29.92
C ILE A 495 8.60 -6.88 -30.04
N MET A 496 8.35 -6.00 -29.06
CA MET A 496 7.24 -5.02 -29.13
C MET A 496 7.40 -4.06 -30.31
N VAL A 497 8.63 -3.63 -30.65
CA VAL A 497 8.90 -2.82 -31.83
C VAL A 497 8.64 -3.63 -33.11
N LEU A 498 9.13 -4.86 -33.20
CA LEU A 498 8.93 -5.75 -34.35
C LEU A 498 7.45 -6.05 -34.61
N LEU A 499 6.67 -6.26 -33.57
CA LEU A 499 5.21 -6.49 -33.66
C LEU A 499 4.42 -5.19 -33.87
N LYS A 500 5.09 -4.04 -34.06
CA LYS A 500 4.44 -2.72 -34.15
C LYS A 500 3.48 -2.48 -32.95
N GLY A 501 3.88 -2.94 -31.78
CA GLY A 501 3.19 -2.70 -30.52
C GLY A 501 3.55 -1.37 -29.90
N LEU A 502 4.72 -0.79 -30.23
CA LEU A 502 5.16 0.53 -29.80
C LEU A 502 4.91 1.57 -30.90
N ASN A 503 4.22 2.66 -30.56
CA ASN A 503 4.05 3.83 -31.40
C ASN A 503 5.09 4.90 -31.04
N LYS A 504 5.47 5.78 -31.99
CA LYS A 504 6.40 6.90 -31.72
C LYS A 504 5.94 7.79 -30.56
N ASN A 505 4.65 7.94 -30.36
CA ASN A 505 4.06 8.71 -29.25
C ASN A 505 4.24 8.04 -27.87
N ASP A 506 4.41 6.73 -27.81
CA ASP A 506 4.64 6.02 -26.56
C ASP A 506 6.04 6.33 -26.01
N GLY A 507 7.05 6.37 -26.89
CA GLY A 507 8.41 6.77 -26.52
C GLY A 507 8.49 8.19 -25.96
N ALA A 508 7.72 9.12 -26.53
CA ALA A 508 7.68 10.52 -26.09
C ALA A 508 6.99 10.69 -24.71
N SER A 509 6.11 9.77 -24.33
CA SER A 509 5.38 9.79 -23.05
C SER A 509 6.11 9.09 -21.89
N MET A 510 7.17 8.33 -22.15
CA MET A 510 7.96 7.65 -21.10
C MET A 510 8.92 8.63 -20.40
N PRO A 511 8.89 8.73 -19.05
CA PRO A 511 9.60 9.79 -18.32
C PRO A 511 11.13 9.75 -18.38
N LEU A 512 11.75 8.65 -18.83
CA LEU A 512 13.21 8.51 -18.96
C LEU A 512 13.68 8.43 -20.43
N ILE A 513 12.85 7.94 -21.33
CA ILE A 513 13.21 7.61 -22.72
C ILE A 513 12.68 8.69 -23.70
N GLY A 514 11.67 9.47 -23.27
CA GLY A 514 11.03 10.49 -24.11
C GLY A 514 11.98 11.58 -24.67
N ARG A 515 13.16 11.76 -24.06
CA ARG A 515 14.20 12.67 -24.57
C ARG A 515 14.93 12.13 -25.81
N PHE A 516 14.94 10.82 -26.03
CA PHE A 516 15.61 10.18 -27.17
C PHE A 516 14.69 10.02 -28.40
N PHE A 517 13.38 10.24 -28.23
CA PHE A 517 12.37 10.13 -29.30
C PHE A 517 11.78 11.49 -29.73
N ARG A 518 12.28 12.58 -29.16
CA ARG A 518 12.04 13.95 -29.65
C ARG A 518 13.13 14.34 -30.65
#